data_46dd422ee6f8ae0b95b73e534891829e
#
_entry.id   46dd422ee6f8ae0b95b73e534891829e
#
_cell.length_a   1.000
_cell.length_b   1.000
_cell.length_c   1.000
_cell.angle_alpha   90.00
_cell.angle_beta   90.00
_cell.angle_gamma   90.00
#
_symmetry.space_group_name_H-M   'P 1'
#
loop_
_entity.id
_entity.type
_entity.pdbx_description
1 polymer ?
#
loop_
_entity_poly.entity_id
_entity_poly.type
_entity_poly.pdbx_seq_one_letter_code
_entity_poly.pdbx_strand_id
1 'polypeptide(L)'
;MLATWKLLVDRDCGSKNKAGVDAVGQDVKGILESAGFKVRFYEYPEAGNLLIAERGDTTKPFVALIGHLDTVFADGEAAKRPFTIKDGVVTGPGCLDMKGGVTVLLSAMRILNEAGWDRYPVKVILAGDEEAGHQKSTAVRDMMAEAKGALFGLNFETSFKDNSVVIERKGVATFRFDVQGIGAHVGNNPKGGRSAITEIAAKVADINALTDYDEGTTLNVGVIGGGTVPNACAEKAFCVVDVRYKGEAGITRVRAGLKAIADKVYLDGTHTEVTELFYFPAMPRLESSLEL
;
A
#
# COMPACT_ATOMS: atom_id res chain seq x y z
N MET A 1 5.92 -21.92 -17.52
CA MET A 1 5.21 -21.28 -16.39
C MET A 1 5.60 -21.87 -15.05
N LEU A 2 5.37 -23.16 -14.73
CA LEU A 2 5.68 -23.74 -13.40
C LEU A 2 7.16 -23.61 -12.99
N ALA A 3 8.09 -23.82 -13.91
CA ALA A 3 9.52 -23.66 -13.61
C ALA A 3 9.90 -22.21 -13.23
N THR A 4 9.33 -21.23 -13.91
CA THR A 4 9.49 -19.81 -13.59
C THR A 4 8.90 -19.50 -12.22
N TRP A 5 7.69 -19.99 -11.95
CA TRP A 5 7.03 -19.78 -10.66
C TRP A 5 7.85 -20.36 -9.49
N LYS A 6 8.33 -21.61 -9.68
CA LYS A 6 9.23 -22.25 -8.70
C LYS A 6 10.52 -21.43 -8.49
N LEU A 7 11.16 -20.97 -9.56
CA LEU A 7 12.38 -20.14 -9.47
C LEU A 7 12.15 -18.92 -8.58
N LEU A 8 11.04 -18.19 -8.81
CA LEU A 8 10.74 -16.99 -8.06
C LEU A 8 10.34 -17.28 -6.60
N VAL A 9 9.53 -18.33 -6.36
CA VAL A 9 9.04 -18.66 -5.02
C VAL A 9 10.17 -19.16 -4.11
N ASP A 10 11.13 -19.90 -4.65
CA ASP A 10 12.27 -20.42 -3.88
C ASP A 10 13.36 -19.37 -3.58
N ARG A 11 13.13 -18.09 -3.94
CA ARG A 11 13.97 -16.95 -3.56
C ARG A 11 13.40 -16.24 -2.33
N ASP A 12 14.24 -16.01 -1.31
CA ASP A 12 13.91 -15.06 -0.25
C ASP A 12 14.06 -13.63 -0.78
N CYS A 13 12.97 -12.87 -0.76
CA CYS A 13 12.90 -11.50 -1.27
C CYS A 13 11.96 -10.63 -0.42
N GLY A 14 12.00 -10.78 0.90
CA GLY A 14 11.27 -9.85 1.78
C GLY A 14 11.73 -8.40 1.55
N SER A 15 10.85 -7.42 1.71
CA SER A 15 11.16 -5.99 1.46
C SER A 15 12.38 -5.48 2.23
N LYS A 16 12.73 -6.12 3.35
CA LYS A 16 13.93 -5.79 4.15
C LYS A 16 15.21 -6.42 3.59
N ASN A 17 15.10 -7.39 2.70
CA ASN A 17 16.22 -8.07 2.03
C ASN A 17 16.42 -7.50 0.63
N LYS A 18 16.98 -6.28 0.54
CA LYS A 18 17.26 -5.64 -0.75
C LYS A 18 18.02 -6.57 -1.72
N ALA A 19 19.04 -7.27 -1.25
CA ALA A 19 19.85 -8.14 -2.09
C ALA A 19 19.03 -9.30 -2.69
N GLY A 20 18.09 -9.86 -1.92
CA GLY A 20 17.17 -10.90 -2.38
C GLY A 20 16.17 -10.37 -3.39
N VAL A 21 15.60 -9.18 -3.16
CA VAL A 21 14.70 -8.52 -4.12
C VAL A 21 15.41 -8.21 -5.43
N ASP A 22 16.61 -7.65 -5.35
CA ASP A 22 17.42 -7.33 -6.53
C ASP A 22 17.80 -8.60 -7.32
N ALA A 23 18.07 -9.71 -6.64
CA ALA A 23 18.34 -11.00 -7.29
C ALA A 23 17.11 -11.52 -8.05
N VAL A 24 15.89 -11.42 -7.45
CA VAL A 24 14.64 -11.72 -8.17
C VAL A 24 14.48 -10.79 -9.36
N GLY A 25 14.79 -9.51 -9.23
CA GLY A 25 14.79 -8.55 -10.33
C GLY A 25 15.71 -8.97 -11.48
N GLN A 26 16.89 -9.52 -11.19
CA GLN A 26 17.81 -10.03 -12.23
C GLN A 26 17.28 -11.32 -12.90
N ASP A 27 16.66 -12.23 -12.15
CA ASP A 27 16.01 -13.42 -12.74
C ASP A 27 14.87 -13.00 -13.70
N VAL A 28 14.03 -12.05 -13.29
CA VAL A 28 12.93 -11.48 -14.09
C VAL A 28 13.47 -10.75 -15.33
N LYS A 29 14.55 -9.97 -15.18
CA LYS A 29 15.25 -9.30 -16.29
C LYS A 29 15.63 -10.30 -17.37
N GLY A 30 16.33 -11.39 -17.02
CA GLY A 30 16.77 -12.40 -17.99
C GLY A 30 15.60 -13.01 -18.78
N ILE A 31 14.46 -13.23 -18.10
CA ILE A 31 13.25 -13.76 -18.74
C ILE A 31 12.63 -12.74 -19.71
N LEU A 32 12.52 -11.47 -19.30
CA LEU A 32 11.98 -10.40 -20.14
C LEU A 32 12.89 -10.09 -21.33
N GLU A 33 14.19 -10.09 -21.16
CA GLU A 33 15.15 -9.92 -22.26
C GLU A 33 15.01 -11.04 -23.30
N SER A 34 14.79 -12.29 -22.87
CA SER A 34 14.53 -13.41 -23.77
C SER A 34 13.19 -13.27 -24.54
N ALA A 35 12.25 -12.48 -24.01
CA ALA A 35 10.99 -12.11 -24.66
C ALA A 35 11.06 -10.79 -25.44
N GLY A 36 12.27 -10.28 -25.74
CA GLY A 36 12.50 -9.13 -26.60
C GLY A 36 12.36 -7.76 -25.91
N PHE A 37 12.38 -7.72 -24.58
CA PHE A 37 12.34 -6.47 -23.82
C PHE A 37 13.74 -5.89 -23.60
N LYS A 38 13.83 -4.56 -23.54
CA LYS A 38 14.98 -3.83 -22.99
C LYS A 38 14.71 -3.54 -21.55
N VAL A 39 15.60 -3.97 -20.63
CA VAL A 39 15.39 -3.87 -19.19
C VAL A 39 16.39 -2.93 -18.54
N ARG A 40 15.91 -2.08 -17.63
CA ARG A 40 16.69 -1.18 -16.78
C ARG A 40 16.13 -1.13 -15.38
N PHE A 41 16.92 -0.58 -14.44
CA PHE A 41 16.51 -0.40 -13.05
C PHE A 41 16.66 1.06 -12.62
N TYR A 42 15.73 1.49 -11.74
CA TYR A 42 16.00 2.57 -10.83
C TYR A 42 16.59 1.96 -9.55
N GLU A 43 17.78 2.41 -9.17
CA GLU A 43 18.49 1.87 -8.03
C GLU A 43 18.19 2.70 -6.78
N TYR A 44 17.82 2.02 -5.69
CA TYR A 44 17.54 2.65 -4.40
C TYR A 44 18.52 2.12 -3.34
N PRO A 45 19.13 3.00 -2.50
CA PRO A 45 20.14 2.56 -1.53
C PRO A 45 19.59 1.61 -0.46
N GLU A 46 18.34 1.84 -0.02
CA GLU A 46 17.74 1.15 1.14
C GLU A 46 16.53 0.28 0.81
N ALA A 47 16.13 0.19 -0.44
CA ALA A 47 14.98 -0.58 -0.90
C ALA A 47 15.36 -1.44 -2.10
N GLY A 48 14.57 -2.47 -2.40
CA GLY A 48 14.67 -3.22 -3.65
C GLY A 48 14.50 -2.30 -4.86
N ASN A 49 15.22 -2.58 -5.95
CA ASN A 49 15.23 -1.75 -7.13
C ASN A 49 13.90 -1.86 -7.90
N LEU A 50 13.47 -0.75 -8.55
CA LEU A 50 12.35 -0.73 -9.48
C LEU A 50 12.81 -1.20 -10.86
N LEU A 51 12.20 -2.27 -11.38
CA LEU A 51 12.46 -2.80 -12.71
C LEU A 51 11.53 -2.14 -13.72
N ILE A 52 12.12 -1.65 -14.81
CA ILE A 52 11.41 -1.16 -16.00
C ILE A 52 11.84 -1.97 -17.19
N ALA A 53 10.88 -2.53 -17.93
CA ALA A 53 11.16 -3.25 -19.16
C ALA A 53 10.26 -2.75 -20.30
N GLU A 54 10.83 -2.54 -21.46
CA GLU A 54 10.15 -1.93 -22.59
C GLU A 54 10.29 -2.79 -23.84
N ARG A 55 9.17 -2.98 -24.56
CA ARG A 55 9.13 -3.62 -25.88
C ARG A 55 8.31 -2.75 -26.84
N GLY A 56 8.86 -2.49 -28.04
CA GLY A 56 8.30 -1.55 -29.00
C GLY A 56 8.66 -0.10 -28.68
N ASP A 57 8.02 0.84 -29.35
CA ASP A 57 8.25 2.29 -29.20
C ASP A 57 7.34 2.86 -28.11
N THR A 58 7.80 2.84 -26.87
CA THR A 58 7.04 3.34 -25.70
C THR A 58 6.98 4.87 -25.57
N THR A 59 7.50 5.61 -26.57
CA THR A 59 7.22 7.06 -26.73
C THR A 59 5.82 7.30 -27.30
N LYS A 60 5.22 6.26 -27.89
CA LYS A 60 3.83 6.20 -28.32
C LYS A 60 2.96 5.63 -27.19
N PRO A 61 1.62 5.78 -27.27
CA PRO A 61 0.72 5.16 -26.31
C PRO A 61 0.97 3.65 -26.18
N PHE A 62 1.13 3.15 -24.95
CA PHE A 62 1.55 1.79 -24.64
C PHE A 62 0.65 1.13 -23.58
N VAL A 63 0.77 -0.16 -23.41
CA VAL A 63 0.16 -0.92 -22.31
C VAL A 63 1.15 -1.00 -21.15
N ALA A 64 0.72 -0.59 -19.94
CA ALA A 64 1.50 -0.73 -18.73
C ALA A 64 1.12 -2.03 -17.98
N LEU A 65 2.11 -2.86 -17.66
CA LEU A 65 1.96 -4.06 -16.84
C LEU A 65 2.67 -3.82 -15.52
N ILE A 66 1.93 -3.88 -14.42
CA ILE A 66 2.38 -3.39 -13.12
C ILE A 66 2.39 -4.53 -12.10
N GLY A 67 3.31 -4.47 -11.15
CA GLY A 67 3.40 -5.39 -10.03
C GLY A 67 4.59 -5.09 -9.13
N HIS A 68 4.91 -6.06 -8.24
CA HIS A 68 6.07 -5.97 -7.35
C HIS A 68 6.85 -7.28 -7.25
N LEU A 69 8.09 -7.19 -6.76
CA LEU A 69 9.06 -8.26 -6.67
C LEU A 69 9.29 -8.75 -5.24
N ASP A 70 9.04 -7.88 -4.25
CA ASP A 70 9.24 -8.15 -2.84
C ASP A 70 8.09 -8.95 -2.22
N THR A 71 8.26 -9.35 -0.97
CA THR A 71 7.25 -10.06 -0.16
C THR A 71 7.32 -9.63 1.29
N VAL A 72 6.28 -9.96 2.08
CA VAL A 72 6.26 -9.74 3.56
C VAL A 72 7.16 -10.72 4.32
N PHE A 73 7.69 -11.76 3.70
CA PHE A 73 8.32 -12.89 4.38
C PHE A 73 9.78 -12.58 4.77
N ALA A 74 10.21 -13.11 5.92
CA ALA A 74 11.58 -13.01 6.38
C ALA A 74 12.50 -13.99 5.62
N ASP A 75 13.80 -13.73 5.69
CA ASP A 75 14.81 -14.62 5.12
C ASP A 75 14.75 -16.03 5.73
N GLY A 76 15.01 -17.03 4.91
CA GLY A 76 14.94 -18.45 5.26
C GLY A 76 13.55 -19.07 5.13
N GLU A 77 12.52 -18.30 4.83
CA GLU A 77 11.16 -18.84 4.64
C GLU A 77 11.03 -19.66 3.36
N ALA A 78 11.75 -19.32 2.30
CA ALA A 78 11.77 -20.13 1.09
C ALA A 78 12.37 -21.53 1.34
N ALA A 79 13.38 -21.64 2.18
CA ALA A 79 13.95 -22.94 2.56
C ALA A 79 13.03 -23.77 3.47
N LYS A 80 12.29 -23.12 4.39
CA LYS A 80 11.34 -23.78 5.30
C LYS A 80 10.07 -24.26 4.60
N ARG A 81 9.60 -23.48 3.63
CA ARG A 81 8.34 -23.70 2.89
C ARG A 81 8.58 -23.55 1.38
N PRO A 82 9.40 -24.42 0.75
CA PRO A 82 9.74 -24.32 -0.66
C PRO A 82 8.49 -24.46 -1.54
N PHE A 83 8.60 -24.01 -2.78
CA PHE A 83 7.56 -24.21 -3.79
C PHE A 83 7.11 -25.68 -3.82
N THR A 84 5.84 -25.93 -3.52
CA THR A 84 5.25 -27.25 -3.48
C THR A 84 3.93 -27.25 -4.23
N ILE A 85 3.65 -28.33 -4.95
CA ILE A 85 2.35 -28.55 -5.59
C ILE A 85 1.74 -29.81 -4.96
N LYS A 86 0.58 -29.65 -4.32
CA LYS A 86 -0.17 -30.77 -3.77
C LYS A 86 -1.66 -30.60 -4.10
N ASP A 87 -2.26 -31.64 -4.65
CA ASP A 87 -3.70 -31.67 -4.99
C ASP A 87 -4.13 -30.47 -5.87
N GLY A 88 -3.27 -30.03 -6.79
CA GLY A 88 -3.52 -28.88 -7.65
C GLY A 88 -3.31 -27.52 -7.00
N VAL A 89 -2.92 -27.49 -5.71
CA VAL A 89 -2.65 -26.26 -4.95
C VAL A 89 -1.15 -26.00 -4.86
N VAL A 90 -0.73 -24.80 -5.23
CA VAL A 90 0.65 -24.31 -5.06
C VAL A 90 0.80 -23.63 -3.71
N THR A 91 1.88 -23.93 -3.01
CA THR A 91 2.25 -23.27 -1.75
C THR A 91 3.71 -22.86 -1.76
N GLY A 92 4.04 -21.80 -1.01
CA GLY A 92 5.35 -21.22 -0.85
C GLY A 92 5.30 -19.73 -0.56
N PRO A 93 6.36 -19.08 -0.05
CA PRO A 93 6.35 -17.67 0.32
C PRO A 93 6.16 -16.77 -0.90
N GLY A 94 5.11 -15.93 -0.86
CA GLY A 94 4.77 -15.03 -1.97
C GLY A 94 4.26 -15.75 -3.22
N CYS A 95 3.87 -17.05 -3.14
CA CYS A 95 3.42 -17.79 -4.32
C CYS A 95 2.16 -17.20 -4.97
N LEU A 96 1.33 -16.48 -4.20
CA LEU A 96 0.18 -15.75 -4.69
C LEU A 96 0.52 -14.25 -4.78
N ASP A 97 0.96 -13.64 -3.70
CA ASP A 97 1.28 -12.23 -3.54
C ASP A 97 2.81 -12.02 -3.60
N MET A 98 3.43 -11.43 -4.72
CA MET A 98 2.68 -11.53 -6.01
C MET A 98 3.50 -12.27 -7.07
N LYS A 99 4.37 -13.23 -6.65
CA LYS A 99 5.21 -14.03 -7.57
C LYS A 99 4.36 -14.84 -8.57
N GLY A 100 3.13 -15.21 -8.18
CA GLY A 100 2.15 -15.84 -9.07
C GLY A 100 1.76 -14.90 -10.20
N GLY A 101 1.37 -13.67 -9.88
CA GLY A 101 1.02 -12.65 -10.85
C GLY A 101 2.18 -12.28 -11.75
N VAL A 102 3.39 -12.11 -11.20
CA VAL A 102 4.62 -11.90 -11.99
C VAL A 102 4.85 -13.08 -12.96
N THR A 103 4.63 -14.31 -12.49
CA THR A 103 4.78 -15.50 -13.38
C THR A 103 3.75 -15.49 -14.51
N VAL A 104 2.51 -15.08 -14.25
CA VAL A 104 1.47 -14.93 -15.28
C VAL A 104 1.88 -13.87 -16.29
N LEU A 105 2.34 -12.70 -15.84
CA LEU A 105 2.84 -11.61 -16.67
C LEU A 105 3.96 -12.11 -17.60
N LEU A 106 5.01 -12.72 -17.05
CA LEU A 106 6.16 -13.21 -17.78
C LEU A 106 5.76 -14.28 -18.82
N SER A 107 4.82 -15.17 -18.44
CA SER A 107 4.34 -16.21 -19.35
C SER A 107 3.52 -15.63 -20.51
N ALA A 108 2.66 -14.64 -20.22
CA ALA A 108 1.89 -13.94 -21.23
C ALA A 108 2.80 -13.21 -22.22
N MET A 109 3.83 -12.51 -21.74
CA MET A 109 4.78 -11.79 -22.59
C MET A 109 5.58 -12.74 -23.48
N ARG A 110 5.97 -13.89 -22.96
CA ARG A 110 6.64 -14.92 -23.77
C ARG A 110 5.73 -15.45 -24.86
N ILE A 111 4.48 -15.83 -24.54
CA ILE A 111 3.51 -16.35 -25.51
C ILE A 111 3.21 -15.32 -26.60
N LEU A 112 3.00 -14.05 -26.22
CA LEU A 112 2.76 -12.98 -27.17
C LEU A 112 3.96 -12.70 -28.07
N ASN A 113 5.19 -12.86 -27.55
CA ASN A 113 6.40 -12.74 -28.34
C ASN A 113 6.54 -13.90 -29.34
N GLU A 114 6.31 -15.14 -28.89
CA GLU A 114 6.32 -16.35 -29.75
C GLU A 114 5.23 -16.28 -30.84
N ALA A 115 4.08 -15.66 -30.55
CA ALA A 115 2.99 -15.42 -31.50
C ALA A 115 3.23 -14.23 -32.45
N GLY A 116 4.36 -13.51 -32.30
CA GLY A 116 4.65 -12.33 -33.12
C GLY A 116 3.72 -11.13 -32.87
N TRP A 117 3.09 -11.05 -31.69
CA TRP A 117 2.18 -9.96 -31.37
C TRP A 117 2.95 -8.65 -31.14
N ASP A 118 2.61 -7.61 -31.91
CA ASP A 118 3.28 -6.29 -31.90
C ASP A 118 2.28 -5.12 -31.97
N ARG A 119 0.98 -5.37 -31.69
CA ARG A 119 -0.10 -4.39 -31.86
C ARG A 119 0.10 -3.12 -31.04
N TYR A 120 0.64 -3.23 -29.82
CA TYR A 120 0.94 -2.11 -28.93
C TYR A 120 2.35 -2.25 -28.33
N PRO A 121 3.04 -1.14 -28.10
CA PRO A 121 4.19 -1.15 -27.22
C PRO A 121 3.78 -1.57 -25.81
N VAL A 122 4.69 -2.21 -25.08
CA VAL A 122 4.43 -2.70 -23.71
C VAL A 122 5.53 -2.19 -22.79
N LYS A 123 5.14 -1.68 -21.64
CA LYS A 123 6.04 -1.33 -20.54
C LYS A 123 5.68 -2.13 -19.30
N VAL A 124 6.65 -2.87 -18.76
CA VAL A 124 6.55 -3.59 -17.49
C VAL A 124 7.18 -2.73 -16.40
N ILE A 125 6.50 -2.58 -15.28
CA ILE A 125 6.89 -1.73 -14.13
C ILE A 125 6.74 -2.58 -12.87
N LEU A 126 7.85 -3.05 -12.28
CA LEU A 126 7.82 -3.91 -11.09
C LEU A 126 8.59 -3.27 -9.95
N ALA A 127 7.86 -2.89 -8.89
CA ALA A 127 8.44 -2.29 -7.68
C ALA A 127 9.20 -3.34 -6.85
N GLY A 128 10.22 -2.92 -6.11
CA GLY A 128 11.00 -3.78 -5.21
C GLY A 128 10.71 -3.56 -3.72
N ASP A 129 9.68 -2.77 -3.36
CA ASP A 129 9.40 -2.37 -1.98
C ASP A 129 7.93 -2.05 -1.72
N GLU A 130 7.02 -2.70 -2.43
CA GLU A 130 5.57 -2.49 -2.31
C GLU A 130 5.08 -2.83 -0.91
N GLU A 131 5.46 -3.99 -0.38
CA GLU A 131 5.06 -4.51 0.91
C GLU A 131 5.59 -3.67 2.11
N ALA A 132 6.58 -2.84 1.86
CA ALA A 132 7.06 -1.83 2.81
C ALA A 132 6.39 -0.45 2.62
N GLY A 133 5.41 -0.33 1.71
CA GLY A 133 4.70 0.92 1.41
C GLY A 133 5.60 1.99 0.80
N HIS A 134 6.67 1.61 0.09
CA HIS A 134 7.61 2.51 -0.59
C HIS A 134 8.29 3.55 0.33
N GLN A 135 8.44 3.23 1.63
CA GLN A 135 8.91 4.20 2.64
C GLN A 135 10.38 4.60 2.49
N LYS A 136 11.19 3.77 1.79
CA LYS A 136 12.64 3.97 1.66
C LYS A 136 13.11 4.22 0.23
N SER A 137 12.17 4.49 -0.67
CA SER A 137 12.44 4.74 -2.08
C SER A 137 11.64 5.93 -2.61
N THR A 138 11.91 6.30 -3.86
CA THR A 138 11.07 7.20 -4.65
C THR A 138 10.22 6.41 -5.67
N ALA A 139 10.02 5.11 -5.44
CA ALA A 139 9.38 4.21 -6.41
C ALA A 139 8.00 4.70 -6.87
N VAL A 140 7.16 5.21 -5.97
CA VAL A 140 5.83 5.75 -6.35
C VAL A 140 5.97 6.86 -7.40
N ARG A 141 6.84 7.85 -7.17
CA ARG A 141 7.08 8.93 -8.12
C ARG A 141 7.60 8.42 -9.46
N ASP A 142 8.55 7.50 -9.41
CA ASP A 142 9.24 6.98 -10.58
C ASP A 142 8.30 6.06 -11.39
N MET A 143 7.49 5.23 -10.75
CA MET A 143 6.42 4.44 -11.37
C MET A 143 5.36 5.33 -12.05
N MET A 144 4.92 6.40 -11.37
CA MET A 144 3.97 7.35 -11.96
C MET A 144 4.53 8.03 -13.20
N ALA A 145 5.82 8.40 -13.18
CA ALA A 145 6.51 8.98 -14.34
C ALA A 145 6.59 7.98 -15.49
N GLU A 146 6.92 6.72 -15.21
CA GLU A 146 7.02 5.65 -16.20
C GLU A 146 5.66 5.25 -16.79
N ALA A 147 4.60 5.27 -16.00
CA ALA A 147 3.25 4.95 -16.45
C ALA A 147 2.59 6.07 -17.28
N LYS A 148 3.17 7.28 -17.27
CA LYS A 148 2.60 8.42 -18.01
C LYS A 148 2.57 8.15 -19.50
N GLY A 149 1.38 8.29 -20.11
CA GLY A 149 1.14 8.01 -21.53
C GLY A 149 0.68 6.59 -21.81
N ALA A 150 0.48 5.75 -20.78
CA ALA A 150 -0.15 4.46 -20.96
C ALA A 150 -1.61 4.62 -21.43
N LEU A 151 -2.05 3.74 -22.33
CA LEU A 151 -3.45 3.61 -22.74
C LEU A 151 -4.29 3.07 -21.57
N PHE A 152 -3.75 2.08 -20.89
CA PHE A 152 -4.28 1.47 -19.68
C PHE A 152 -3.18 0.72 -18.93
N GLY A 153 -3.43 0.42 -17.67
CA GLY A 153 -2.56 -0.37 -16.80
C GLY A 153 -3.25 -1.64 -16.36
N LEU A 154 -2.51 -2.76 -16.38
CA LEU A 154 -2.91 -4.03 -15.80
C LEU A 154 -2.00 -4.32 -14.61
N ASN A 155 -2.58 -4.38 -13.41
CA ASN A 155 -1.87 -4.79 -12.21
C ASN A 155 -2.06 -6.30 -12.01
N PHE A 156 -0.96 -7.02 -11.87
CA PHE A 156 -0.93 -8.48 -11.72
C PHE A 156 -0.97 -8.94 -10.25
N GLU A 157 -1.50 -8.08 -9.38
CA GLU A 157 -1.80 -8.41 -7.99
C GLU A 157 -2.77 -9.58 -7.84
N THR A 158 -2.94 -10.02 -6.60
CA THR A 158 -3.84 -11.13 -6.27
C THR A 158 -5.27 -10.85 -6.71
N SER A 159 -5.89 -11.84 -7.38
CA SER A 159 -7.30 -11.77 -7.76
C SER A 159 -8.19 -12.42 -6.69
N PHE A 160 -9.49 -12.18 -6.79
CA PHE A 160 -10.49 -12.89 -5.99
C PHE A 160 -10.67 -14.35 -6.49
N LYS A 161 -11.27 -15.20 -5.63
CA LYS A 161 -11.49 -16.64 -5.93
C LYS A 161 -12.36 -16.89 -7.17
N ASP A 162 -13.18 -15.94 -7.55
CA ASP A 162 -14.06 -15.97 -8.73
C ASP A 162 -13.37 -15.46 -10.01
N ASN A 163 -12.06 -15.14 -9.94
CA ASN A 163 -11.27 -14.53 -11.02
C ASN A 163 -11.80 -13.17 -11.49
N SER A 164 -12.53 -12.45 -10.65
CA SER A 164 -12.98 -11.09 -10.98
C SER A 164 -11.80 -10.13 -11.06
N VAL A 165 -11.93 -9.13 -11.96
CA VAL A 165 -10.96 -8.06 -12.12
C VAL A 165 -11.37 -6.87 -11.25
N VAL A 166 -10.40 -6.31 -10.53
CA VAL A 166 -10.63 -5.14 -9.66
C VAL A 166 -10.51 -3.87 -10.51
N ILE A 167 -11.59 -3.11 -10.59
CA ILE A 167 -11.68 -1.83 -11.31
C ILE A 167 -11.92 -0.61 -10.41
N GLU A 168 -12.04 -0.85 -9.09
CA GLU A 168 -12.21 0.18 -8.06
C GLU A 168 -11.58 -0.29 -6.76
N ARG A 169 -10.85 0.58 -6.06
CA ARG A 169 -10.34 0.31 -4.71
C ARG A 169 -10.48 1.56 -3.85
N LYS A 170 -10.86 1.37 -2.59
CA LYS A 170 -10.86 2.46 -1.62
C LYS A 170 -9.43 2.91 -1.35
N GLY A 171 -9.26 4.22 -1.20
CA GLY A 171 -8.07 4.80 -0.63
C GLY A 171 -8.00 4.56 0.88
N VAL A 172 -6.81 4.72 1.41
CA VAL A 172 -6.50 4.58 2.84
C VAL A 172 -5.82 5.84 3.34
N ALA A 173 -6.22 6.33 4.49
CA ALA A 173 -5.46 7.33 5.22
C ALA A 173 -5.46 7.00 6.71
N THR A 174 -4.37 7.34 7.39
CA THR A 174 -4.25 7.15 8.84
C THR A 174 -3.93 8.49 9.47
N PHE A 175 -4.71 8.86 10.48
CA PHE A 175 -4.52 10.10 11.22
C PHE A 175 -4.23 9.80 12.67
N ARG A 176 -3.41 10.65 13.30
CA ARG A 176 -3.15 10.64 14.73
C ARG A 176 -3.60 11.94 15.35
N PHE A 177 -4.36 11.85 16.43
CA PHE A 177 -4.69 12.94 17.31
C PHE A 177 -3.82 12.84 18.56
N ASP A 178 -3.09 13.89 18.86
CA ASP A 178 -2.34 14.05 20.11
C ASP A 178 -2.96 15.16 20.91
N VAL A 179 -3.33 14.85 22.16
CA VAL A 179 -3.97 15.80 23.09
C VAL A 179 -3.03 16.11 24.24
N GLN A 180 -2.81 17.39 24.46
CA GLN A 180 -2.12 17.94 25.62
C GLN A 180 -3.15 18.52 26.60
N GLY A 181 -3.11 18.04 27.82
CA GLY A 181 -3.87 18.55 28.95
C GLY A 181 -2.97 19.15 30.03
N ILE A 182 -3.47 19.18 31.27
CA ILE A 182 -2.73 19.68 32.45
C ILE A 182 -2.75 18.59 33.52
N GLY A 183 -1.56 18.09 33.88
CA GLY A 183 -1.39 17.11 34.94
C GLY A 183 -1.69 17.71 36.32
N ALA A 184 -2.40 16.96 37.19
CA ALA A 184 -2.62 17.32 38.57
C ALA A 184 -2.94 16.08 39.42
N HIS A 185 -2.60 16.10 40.71
CA HIS A 185 -3.01 15.06 41.64
C HIS A 185 -4.50 15.23 41.96
N VAL A 186 -5.34 14.26 41.61
CA VAL A 186 -6.81 14.39 41.69
C VAL A 186 -7.35 14.58 43.12
N GLY A 187 -6.62 14.10 44.15
CA GLY A 187 -6.98 14.28 45.54
C GLY A 187 -6.55 15.64 46.12
N ASN A 188 -5.38 16.15 45.76
CA ASN A 188 -4.81 17.36 46.33
C ASN A 188 -5.18 18.64 45.55
N ASN A 189 -5.31 18.53 44.23
CA ASN A 189 -5.63 19.66 43.34
C ASN A 189 -6.60 19.24 42.23
N PRO A 190 -7.83 18.82 42.55
CA PRO A 190 -8.77 18.30 41.55
C PRO A 190 -9.22 19.33 40.51
N LYS A 191 -9.17 20.63 40.85
CA LYS A 191 -9.56 21.72 39.93
C LYS A 191 -8.42 22.22 39.05
N GLY A 192 -7.17 21.84 39.36
CA GLY A 192 -5.99 22.29 38.62
C GLY A 192 -5.70 21.46 37.36
N GLY A 193 -6.23 20.26 37.27
CA GLY A 193 -6.01 19.37 36.16
C GLY A 193 -6.95 19.60 34.98
N ARG A 194 -6.49 19.23 33.79
CA ARG A 194 -7.28 19.12 32.53
C ARG A 194 -6.95 17.83 31.86
N SER A 195 -7.89 16.87 31.89
CA SER A 195 -7.63 15.52 31.44
C SER A 195 -7.61 15.41 29.91
N ALA A 196 -6.46 15.10 29.35
CA ALA A 196 -6.33 14.81 27.95
C ALA A 196 -7.16 13.57 27.54
N ILE A 197 -7.34 12.58 28.44
CA ILE A 197 -8.20 11.42 28.18
C ILE A 197 -9.67 11.85 28.04
N THR A 198 -10.15 12.76 28.88
CA THR A 198 -11.52 13.29 28.80
C THR A 198 -11.74 14.01 27.45
N GLU A 199 -10.79 14.83 27.05
CA GLU A 199 -10.82 15.54 25.78
C GLU A 199 -10.85 14.59 24.57
N ILE A 200 -9.92 13.61 24.52
CA ILE A 200 -9.86 12.69 23.39
C ILE A 200 -11.09 11.77 23.33
N ALA A 201 -11.62 11.35 24.47
CA ALA A 201 -12.82 10.50 24.52
C ALA A 201 -14.05 11.22 23.91
N ALA A 202 -14.21 12.52 24.15
CA ALA A 202 -15.27 13.32 23.53
C ALA A 202 -15.08 13.41 22.01
N LYS A 203 -13.85 13.60 21.54
CA LYS A 203 -13.53 13.67 20.10
C LYS A 203 -13.77 12.35 19.36
N VAL A 204 -13.59 11.20 19.99
CA VAL A 204 -13.81 9.87 19.36
C VAL A 204 -15.24 9.76 18.81
N ALA A 205 -16.25 10.26 19.52
CA ALA A 205 -17.62 10.21 19.03
C ALA A 205 -17.82 11.06 17.77
N ASP A 206 -17.26 12.27 17.74
CA ASP A 206 -17.34 13.16 16.58
C ASP A 206 -16.55 12.58 15.38
N ILE A 207 -15.38 11.98 15.62
CA ILE A 207 -14.59 11.31 14.57
C ILE A 207 -15.39 10.20 13.93
N ASN A 208 -15.99 9.32 14.72
CA ASN A 208 -16.80 8.21 14.18
C ASN A 208 -18.05 8.71 13.42
N ALA A 209 -18.62 9.87 13.83
CA ALA A 209 -19.76 10.48 13.15
C ALA A 209 -19.44 11.02 11.74
N LEU A 210 -18.17 11.15 11.37
CA LEU A 210 -17.76 11.48 9.98
C LEU A 210 -17.94 10.31 9.01
N THR A 211 -18.20 9.10 9.50
CA THR A 211 -18.47 7.93 8.64
C THR A 211 -19.72 8.18 7.80
N ASP A 212 -19.60 7.89 6.52
CA ASP A 212 -20.68 7.93 5.55
C ASP A 212 -20.67 6.64 4.72
N TYR A 213 -21.54 5.72 5.08
CA TYR A 213 -21.65 4.42 4.41
C TYR A 213 -22.17 4.52 2.99
N ASP A 214 -23.01 5.50 2.69
CA ASP A 214 -23.61 5.71 1.36
C ASP A 214 -22.57 6.26 0.38
N GLU A 215 -21.74 7.21 0.82
CA GLU A 215 -20.56 7.67 0.08
C GLU A 215 -19.45 6.58 0.05
N GLY A 216 -19.46 5.63 0.99
CA GLY A 216 -18.47 4.59 1.14
C GLY A 216 -17.19 5.05 1.86
N THR A 217 -17.27 6.13 2.64
CA THR A 217 -16.22 6.64 3.50
C THR A 217 -16.43 6.16 4.94
N THR A 218 -15.44 5.49 5.52
CA THR A 218 -15.52 4.94 6.88
C THR A 218 -14.33 5.34 7.71
N LEU A 219 -14.58 5.71 8.97
CA LEU A 219 -13.57 6.06 9.96
C LEU A 219 -13.64 5.09 11.13
N ASN A 220 -12.49 4.64 11.59
CA ASN A 220 -12.36 3.78 12.75
C ASN A 220 -11.25 4.28 13.67
N VAL A 221 -11.57 4.60 14.90
CA VAL A 221 -10.58 4.85 15.95
C VAL A 221 -10.10 3.49 16.46
N GLY A 222 -9.03 2.98 15.87
CA GLY A 222 -8.50 1.63 16.14
C GLY A 222 -7.54 1.56 17.33
N VAL A 223 -6.95 2.69 17.71
CA VAL A 223 -6.02 2.79 18.85
C VAL A 223 -6.34 4.04 19.67
N ILE A 224 -6.36 3.91 20.99
CA ILE A 224 -6.48 5.01 21.93
C ILE A 224 -5.59 4.73 23.15
N GLY A 225 -4.93 5.78 23.68
CA GLY A 225 -4.10 5.65 24.88
C GLY A 225 -3.88 6.97 25.56
N GLY A 226 -3.40 6.92 26.82
CA GLY A 226 -3.08 8.12 27.60
C GLY A 226 -3.01 7.87 29.09
N GLY A 227 -2.57 8.91 29.82
CA GLY A 227 -2.39 8.87 31.27
C GLY A 227 -1.20 8.02 31.72
N THR A 228 -0.96 8.00 33.02
CA THR A 228 0.15 7.26 33.65
C THR A 228 -0.31 6.45 34.86
N VAL A 229 -1.04 7.09 35.79
CA VAL A 229 -1.57 6.47 37.01
C VAL A 229 -2.98 7.00 37.31
N PRO A 230 -3.84 6.22 37.99
CA PRO A 230 -5.25 6.56 38.14
C PRO A 230 -5.50 7.75 39.07
N ASN A 231 -4.56 8.12 39.93
CA ASN A 231 -4.66 9.25 40.85
C ASN A 231 -4.04 10.56 40.30
N ALA A 232 -3.65 10.57 39.02
CA ALA A 232 -3.20 11.78 38.34
C ALA A 232 -4.12 12.12 37.17
N CYS A 233 -4.45 13.39 36.99
CA CYS A 233 -5.11 13.89 35.80
C CYS A 233 -4.20 13.67 34.57
N ALA A 234 -4.70 13.05 33.53
CA ALA A 234 -3.91 12.69 32.36
C ALA A 234 -3.44 13.93 31.58
N GLU A 235 -2.14 14.16 31.55
CA GLU A 235 -1.52 15.29 30.85
C GLU A 235 -1.48 15.03 29.31
N LYS A 236 -1.36 13.77 28.88
CA LYS A 236 -1.29 13.40 27.47
C LYS A 236 -2.22 12.24 27.16
N ALA A 237 -2.82 12.32 25.98
CA ALA A 237 -3.58 11.22 25.39
C ALA A 237 -3.47 11.27 23.86
N PHE A 238 -3.74 10.16 23.20
CA PHE A 238 -3.77 10.10 21.76
C PHE A 238 -4.80 9.10 21.26
N CYS A 239 -5.21 9.25 20.01
CA CYS A 239 -5.86 8.18 19.27
C CYS A 239 -5.34 8.11 17.83
N VAL A 240 -5.50 6.92 17.21
CA VAL A 240 -5.15 6.68 15.79
C VAL A 240 -6.40 6.24 15.06
N VAL A 241 -6.65 6.89 13.93
CA VAL A 241 -7.85 6.75 13.09
C VAL A 241 -7.46 6.15 11.74
N ASP A 242 -8.05 4.99 11.40
CA ASP A 242 -8.02 4.45 10.04
C ASP A 242 -9.17 5.03 9.24
N VAL A 243 -8.90 5.46 8.02
CA VAL A 243 -9.87 6.04 7.10
C VAL A 243 -9.87 5.28 5.80
N ARG A 244 -11.06 4.85 5.35
CA ARG A 244 -11.27 4.28 4.01
C ARG A 244 -12.21 5.17 3.22
N TYR A 245 -11.89 5.47 1.96
CA TYR A 245 -12.67 6.41 1.15
C TYR A 245 -12.64 6.03 -0.33
N LYS A 246 -13.65 6.45 -1.11
CA LYS A 246 -13.76 6.08 -2.54
C LYS A 246 -13.15 7.09 -3.51
N GLY A 247 -13.01 8.35 -3.13
CA GLY A 247 -12.51 9.38 -4.04
C GLY A 247 -12.02 10.63 -3.33
N GLU A 248 -11.44 11.56 -4.07
CA GLU A 248 -10.84 12.79 -3.53
C GLU A 248 -11.82 13.67 -2.76
N ALA A 249 -13.11 13.69 -3.13
CA ALA A 249 -14.14 14.43 -2.38
C ALA A 249 -14.28 13.88 -0.95
N GLY A 250 -14.29 12.55 -0.79
CA GLY A 250 -14.41 11.89 0.51
C GLY A 250 -13.24 12.21 1.43
N ILE A 251 -11.99 12.06 0.95
CA ILE A 251 -10.81 12.36 1.80
C ILE A 251 -10.69 13.86 2.09
N THR A 252 -11.06 14.73 1.16
CA THR A 252 -11.07 16.18 1.39
C THR A 252 -12.06 16.55 2.50
N ARG A 253 -13.28 15.97 2.47
CA ARG A 253 -14.28 16.13 3.52
C ARG A 253 -13.77 15.63 4.88
N VAL A 254 -13.15 14.45 4.89
CA VAL A 254 -12.59 13.86 6.11
C VAL A 254 -11.48 14.73 6.69
N ARG A 255 -10.52 15.18 5.88
CA ARG A 255 -9.44 16.08 6.35
C ARG A 255 -10.00 17.35 6.99
N ALA A 256 -10.98 17.97 6.34
CA ALA A 256 -11.64 19.17 6.89
C ALA A 256 -12.38 18.86 8.19
N GLY A 257 -13.12 17.74 8.26
CA GLY A 257 -13.84 17.32 9.46
C GLY A 257 -12.91 17.00 10.64
N LEU A 258 -11.84 16.24 10.41
CA LEU A 258 -10.84 15.91 11.43
C LEU A 258 -10.12 17.16 11.94
N LYS A 259 -9.80 18.11 11.06
CA LYS A 259 -9.24 19.41 11.48
C LYS A 259 -10.21 20.19 12.35
N ALA A 260 -11.47 20.29 11.97
CA ALA A 260 -12.49 20.96 12.75
C ALA A 260 -12.68 20.32 14.14
N ILE A 261 -12.64 18.97 14.22
CA ILE A 261 -12.70 18.23 15.49
C ILE A 261 -11.44 18.49 16.33
N ALA A 262 -10.26 18.56 15.72
CA ALA A 262 -9.05 18.91 16.45
C ALA A 262 -9.12 20.31 17.06
N ASP A 263 -9.64 21.28 16.31
CA ASP A 263 -9.77 22.68 16.75
C ASP A 263 -10.89 22.89 17.79
N LYS A 264 -11.87 21.98 17.88
CA LYS A 264 -12.96 22.04 18.87
C LYS A 264 -12.43 21.62 20.25
N VAL A 265 -12.57 22.48 21.23
CA VAL A 265 -12.19 22.25 22.63
C VAL A 265 -13.41 21.81 23.43
N TYR A 266 -13.37 20.61 24.02
CA TYR A 266 -14.42 20.08 24.90
C TYR A 266 -14.11 20.40 26.39
N LEU A 267 -12.83 20.45 26.75
CA LEU A 267 -12.37 20.75 28.06
C LEU A 267 -11.39 21.94 27.99
N ASP A 268 -11.80 23.09 28.47
CA ASP A 268 -10.96 24.29 28.48
C ASP A 268 -9.58 24.04 29.07
N GLY A 269 -8.54 24.52 28.39
CA GLY A 269 -7.15 24.34 28.78
C GLY A 269 -6.51 23.07 28.24
N THR A 270 -7.17 22.35 27.34
CA THR A 270 -6.55 21.31 26.52
C THR A 270 -6.20 21.84 25.12
N HIS A 271 -5.28 21.17 24.46
CA HIS A 271 -4.89 21.43 23.07
C HIS A 271 -4.81 20.11 22.30
N THR A 272 -5.27 20.10 21.06
CA THR A 272 -5.25 18.92 20.19
C THR A 272 -4.55 19.23 18.88
N GLU A 273 -3.62 18.37 18.49
CA GLU A 273 -3.02 18.36 17.16
C GLU A 273 -3.48 17.11 16.38
N VAL A 274 -3.72 17.25 15.07
CA VAL A 274 -4.00 16.14 14.16
C VAL A 274 -2.93 16.07 13.10
N THR A 275 -2.35 14.88 12.93
CA THR A 275 -1.31 14.60 11.94
C THR A 275 -1.75 13.48 11.03
N GLU A 276 -1.63 13.66 9.72
CA GLU A 276 -1.78 12.57 8.73
C GLU A 276 -0.48 11.75 8.72
N LEU A 277 -0.57 10.48 9.13
CA LEU A 277 0.58 9.57 9.21
C LEU A 277 0.82 8.82 7.92
N PHE A 278 -0.27 8.52 7.19
CA PHE A 278 -0.22 7.71 5.97
C PHE A 278 -1.35 8.12 5.04
N TYR A 279 -1.09 8.08 3.74
CA TYR A 279 -2.06 8.32 2.69
C TYR A 279 -1.79 7.41 1.49
N PHE A 280 -2.84 6.75 1.01
CA PHE A 280 -2.82 5.98 -0.23
C PHE A 280 -4.07 6.35 -1.05
N PRO A 281 -3.93 6.79 -2.31
CA PRO A 281 -5.06 7.26 -3.11
C PRO A 281 -6.05 6.14 -3.43
N ALA A 282 -7.32 6.51 -3.57
CA ALA A 282 -8.33 5.61 -4.10
C ALA A 282 -8.10 5.37 -5.59
N MET A 283 -8.41 4.17 -6.07
CA MET A 283 -8.56 3.87 -7.49
C MET A 283 -10.05 4.06 -7.87
N PRO A 284 -10.40 5.13 -8.57
CA PRO A 284 -11.78 5.39 -8.93
C PRO A 284 -12.24 4.43 -10.03
N ARG A 285 -13.52 4.07 -10.01
CA ARG A 285 -14.17 3.35 -11.10
C ARG A 285 -14.31 4.29 -12.29
N LEU A 286 -13.66 3.95 -13.39
CA LEU A 286 -13.73 4.68 -14.64
C LEU A 286 -14.58 3.89 -15.66
N GLU A 287 -15.42 4.58 -16.45
CA GLU A 287 -16.15 3.94 -17.54
C GLU A 287 -15.20 3.28 -18.55
N SER A 288 -14.07 3.92 -18.85
CA SER A 288 -13.03 3.35 -19.71
C SER A 288 -12.43 2.04 -19.19
N SER A 289 -12.48 1.77 -17.87
CA SER A 289 -12.04 0.48 -17.30
C SER A 289 -13.06 -0.63 -17.48
N LEU A 290 -14.32 -0.28 -17.82
CA LEU A 290 -15.37 -1.26 -18.11
C LEU A 290 -15.38 -1.68 -19.59
N GLU A 291 -14.74 -0.88 -20.47
CA GLU A 291 -14.65 -1.13 -21.90
C GLU A 291 -13.46 -2.02 -22.29
N LEU A 292 -12.53 -2.27 -21.34
CA LEU A 292 -11.38 -3.17 -21.47
C LEU A 292 -11.77 -4.63 -21.23
#